data_1b1609889ffe41990636ad97e8fbf9c7
#
_entry.id   1b1609889ffe41990636ad97e8fbf9c7
#
_cell.length_a   1.000
_cell.length_b   1.000
_cell.length_c   1.000
_cell.angle_alpha   90.00
_cell.angle_beta   90.00
_cell.angle_gamma   90.00
#
_symmetry.space_group_name_H-M   'P 1'
#
loop_
_entity.id
_entity.type
_entity.pdbx_description
1 polymer ?
#
loop_
_entity_poly.entity_id
_entity_poly.type
_entity_poly.pdbx_seq_one_letter_code
_entity_poly.pdbx_strand_id
1 'polypeptide(L)'
;MLTTPITQIRSQKPSLLLKTVKWVMSRRTPVFPHTSAEFREYMASRTLPLDAPMPSKFAQKYDVSEWEAAGQKVVTLHPKSGPAEWHMLYFHGGGFVRPMFKEHWPLVAAMIDTCGVSVTVPLYEVVPESSHQVQDDLADAAFAKLAESHDPQKIILNGDSAGGHMALSLALRLARAGGPQPGKLALFAPWLDLTMADPAIEAVEPHDIMLKIGTLRECGRMFAGARDPASGECSPLFASSEDLSLLPPTRIWTGQHDLFIVDSRKFAARLNEVGVDAKLYEYAEAPHVFMAVVPTREAKDTLKLLNEFIAE
;
A
#
# COMPACT_ATOMS: atom_id res chain seq x y z
N MET A 1 31.24 -6.82 9.12
CA MET A 1 29.90 -7.43 9.17
C MET A 1 29.40 -7.54 7.74
N LEU A 2 29.00 -8.72 7.30
CA LEU A 2 28.39 -8.89 5.96
C LEU A 2 27.02 -8.20 6.03
N THR A 3 26.89 -7.05 5.38
CA THR A 3 25.59 -6.37 5.25
C THR A 3 24.67 -7.26 4.41
N THR A 4 23.55 -7.67 4.97
CA THR A 4 22.51 -8.39 4.23
C THR A 4 22.11 -7.54 3.01
N PRO A 5 21.99 -8.13 1.80
CA PRO A 5 21.59 -7.36 0.63
C PRO A 5 20.28 -6.64 0.87
N ILE A 6 20.21 -5.34 0.57
CA ILE A 6 19.02 -4.51 0.69
C ILE A 6 17.87 -5.09 -0.13
N THR A 7 18.21 -5.59 -1.33
CA THR A 7 17.24 -6.20 -2.26
C THR A 7 17.38 -7.71 -2.25
N GLN A 8 16.28 -8.42 -2.03
CA GLN A 8 16.20 -9.87 -2.11
C GLN A 8 15.27 -10.30 -3.25
N ILE A 9 15.83 -10.94 -4.27
CA ILE A 9 15.03 -11.54 -5.34
C ILE A 9 14.46 -12.86 -4.81
N ARG A 10 13.15 -12.91 -4.59
CA ARG A 10 12.47 -14.00 -3.90
C ARG A 10 12.06 -15.17 -4.78
N SER A 11 11.74 -14.92 -6.03
CA SER A 11 11.37 -15.99 -6.94
C SER A 11 12.20 -15.96 -8.19
N GLN A 12 12.62 -17.13 -8.61
CA GLN A 12 13.35 -17.28 -9.88
C GLN A 12 12.39 -17.31 -11.07
N LYS A 13 11.16 -17.78 -10.87
CA LYS A 13 10.09 -17.83 -11.89
C LYS A 13 8.74 -17.78 -11.21
N PRO A 14 7.73 -17.11 -11.82
CA PRO A 14 6.37 -17.07 -11.27
C PRO A 14 5.74 -18.47 -11.27
N SER A 15 4.90 -18.72 -10.25
CA SER A 15 4.11 -19.95 -10.15
C SER A 15 3.12 -20.07 -11.33
N LEU A 16 2.70 -21.30 -11.64
CA LEU A 16 1.72 -21.52 -12.71
C LEU A 16 0.42 -20.77 -12.44
N LEU A 17 -0.03 -20.73 -11.19
CA LEU A 17 -1.23 -20.00 -10.82
C LEU A 17 -1.08 -18.50 -11.08
N LEU A 18 0.06 -17.89 -10.68
CA LEU A 18 0.31 -16.48 -10.94
C LEU A 18 0.36 -16.18 -12.45
N LYS A 19 1.00 -17.04 -13.24
CA LYS A 19 1.01 -16.95 -14.72
C LYS A 19 -0.41 -17.00 -15.30
N THR A 20 -1.23 -17.92 -14.82
CA THR A 20 -2.63 -18.07 -15.26
C THR A 20 -3.43 -16.81 -14.91
N VAL A 21 -3.29 -16.29 -13.69
CA VAL A 21 -3.98 -15.06 -13.27
C VAL A 21 -3.53 -13.89 -14.13
N LYS A 22 -2.22 -13.69 -14.34
CA LYS A 22 -1.70 -12.65 -15.24
C LYS A 22 -2.30 -12.76 -16.63
N TRP A 23 -2.33 -13.96 -17.21
CA TRP A 23 -2.90 -14.21 -18.53
C TRP A 23 -4.40 -13.89 -18.60
N VAL A 24 -5.17 -14.24 -17.55
CA VAL A 24 -6.60 -13.88 -17.47
C VAL A 24 -6.77 -12.37 -17.34
N MET A 25 -6.00 -11.73 -16.46
CA MET A 25 -6.09 -10.29 -16.23
C MET A 25 -5.72 -9.47 -17.48
N SER A 26 -4.69 -9.90 -18.22
CA SER A 26 -4.28 -9.20 -19.44
C SER A 26 -5.33 -9.24 -20.57
N ARG A 27 -6.38 -10.06 -20.43
CA ARG A 27 -7.51 -10.17 -21.39
C ARG A 27 -8.81 -9.56 -20.89
N ARG A 28 -8.83 -9.05 -19.67
CA ARG A 28 -9.99 -8.33 -19.11
C ARG A 28 -9.91 -6.85 -19.44
N THR A 29 -11.04 -6.17 -19.34
CA THR A 29 -11.07 -4.71 -19.36
C THR A 29 -10.13 -4.19 -18.26
N PRO A 30 -9.18 -3.31 -18.57
CA PRO A 30 -8.25 -2.79 -17.61
C PRO A 30 -8.97 -2.05 -16.47
N VAL A 31 -8.37 -2.07 -15.29
CA VAL A 31 -8.92 -1.37 -14.11
C VAL A 31 -8.98 0.14 -14.35
N PHE A 32 -8.00 0.66 -15.09
CA PHE A 32 -7.94 2.04 -15.54
C PHE A 32 -7.80 2.11 -17.06
N PRO A 33 -8.34 3.16 -17.73
CA PRO A 33 -8.08 3.42 -19.14
C PRO A 33 -6.58 3.52 -19.44
N HIS A 34 -6.21 3.23 -20.67
CA HIS A 34 -4.79 3.15 -21.05
C HIS A 34 -4.14 4.50 -21.31
N THR A 35 -4.92 5.50 -21.68
CA THR A 35 -4.42 6.84 -22.00
C THR A 35 -4.94 7.89 -21.04
N SER A 36 -4.19 8.98 -20.87
CA SER A 36 -4.63 10.13 -20.08
C SER A 36 -5.95 10.72 -20.57
N ALA A 37 -6.19 10.73 -21.89
CA ALA A 37 -7.42 11.27 -22.47
C ALA A 37 -8.63 10.41 -22.09
N GLU A 38 -8.56 9.10 -22.33
CA GLU A 38 -9.61 8.15 -21.93
C GLU A 38 -9.85 8.17 -20.43
N PHE A 39 -8.79 8.33 -19.63
CA PHE A 39 -8.92 8.41 -18.19
C PHE A 39 -9.66 9.67 -17.76
N ARG A 40 -9.37 10.84 -18.34
CA ARG A 40 -10.11 12.07 -18.04
C ARG A 40 -11.59 11.96 -18.42
N GLU A 41 -11.90 11.34 -19.57
CA GLU A 41 -13.28 11.08 -20.00
C GLU A 41 -13.99 10.12 -19.01
N TYR A 42 -13.33 9.03 -18.63
CA TYR A 42 -13.82 8.11 -17.61
C TYR A 42 -14.12 8.84 -16.28
N MET A 43 -13.21 9.68 -15.80
CA MET A 43 -13.38 10.42 -14.55
C MET A 43 -14.54 11.43 -14.64
N ALA A 44 -14.73 12.08 -15.80
CA ALA A 44 -15.82 13.03 -16.00
C ALA A 44 -17.20 12.38 -16.09
N SER A 45 -17.28 11.13 -16.53
CA SER A 45 -18.53 10.40 -16.77
C SER A 45 -18.85 9.33 -15.74
N ARG A 46 -17.92 9.03 -14.82
CA ARG A 46 -18.09 7.92 -13.88
C ARG A 46 -19.19 8.19 -12.85
N THR A 47 -19.89 7.13 -12.50
CA THR A 47 -20.57 7.06 -11.21
C THR A 47 -19.58 6.50 -10.21
N LEU A 48 -19.35 7.20 -9.09
CA LEU A 48 -18.41 6.73 -8.07
C LEU A 48 -18.91 5.39 -7.51
N PRO A 49 -18.15 4.30 -7.67
CA PRO A 49 -18.53 3.05 -7.05
C PRO A 49 -18.40 3.15 -5.53
N LEU A 50 -19.24 2.44 -4.82
CA LEU A 50 -19.10 2.28 -3.37
C LEU A 50 -17.94 1.34 -3.04
N ASP A 51 -17.41 1.46 -1.83
CA ASP A 51 -16.50 0.46 -1.28
C ASP A 51 -17.11 -0.94 -1.38
N ALA A 52 -16.29 -1.90 -1.73
CA ALA A 52 -16.73 -3.28 -1.74
C ALA A 52 -17.14 -3.71 -0.34
N PRO A 53 -18.37 -4.22 -0.16
CA PRO A 53 -18.84 -4.62 1.15
C PRO A 53 -17.95 -5.74 1.71
N MET A 54 -17.70 -5.68 3.02
CA MET A 54 -17.01 -6.75 3.72
C MET A 54 -17.82 -8.05 3.58
N PRO A 55 -17.20 -9.18 3.23
CA PRO A 55 -17.90 -10.45 3.12
C PRO A 55 -18.58 -10.86 4.44
N SER A 56 -19.86 -11.21 4.41
CA SER A 56 -20.66 -11.54 5.60
C SER A 56 -20.05 -12.66 6.47
N LYS A 57 -19.32 -13.61 5.85
CA LYS A 57 -18.57 -14.66 6.54
C LYS A 57 -17.48 -14.14 7.48
N PHE A 58 -17.02 -12.90 7.31
CA PHE A 58 -15.96 -12.30 8.17
C PHE A 58 -16.47 -12.07 9.58
N ALA A 59 -17.72 -11.63 9.75
CA ALA A 59 -18.33 -11.52 11.09
C ALA A 59 -18.45 -12.86 11.84
N GLN A 60 -18.45 -13.99 11.12
CA GLN A 60 -18.40 -15.32 11.73
C GLN A 60 -16.97 -15.69 12.15
N LYS A 61 -15.96 -15.24 11.40
CA LYS A 61 -14.55 -15.61 11.56
C LYS A 61 -13.78 -14.68 12.47
N TYR A 62 -14.10 -13.38 12.46
CA TYR A 62 -13.41 -12.33 13.19
C TYR A 62 -14.39 -11.58 14.09
N ASP A 63 -13.88 -10.94 15.14
CA ASP A 63 -14.61 -9.92 15.86
C ASP A 63 -14.47 -8.61 15.10
N VAL A 64 -15.60 -8.08 14.60
CA VAL A 64 -15.65 -6.92 13.72
C VAL A 64 -16.25 -5.75 14.45
N SER A 65 -15.59 -4.60 14.38
CA SER A 65 -16.15 -3.33 14.86
C SER A 65 -16.08 -2.28 13.74
N GLU A 66 -17.07 -1.41 13.71
CA GLU A 66 -17.14 -0.26 12.82
C GLU A 66 -17.18 1.01 13.66
N TRP A 67 -16.42 2.01 13.24
CA TRP A 67 -16.32 3.29 13.90
C TRP A 67 -16.00 4.39 12.90
N GLU A 68 -15.86 5.61 13.33
CA GLU A 68 -15.56 6.75 12.47
C GLU A 68 -14.29 7.48 12.93
N ALA A 69 -13.49 7.92 11.96
CA ALA A 69 -12.39 8.85 12.15
C ALA A 69 -12.51 9.97 11.10
N ALA A 70 -12.35 11.21 11.51
CA ALA A 70 -12.52 12.38 10.64
C ALA A 70 -13.80 12.33 9.78
N GLY A 71 -14.91 11.81 10.34
CA GLY A 71 -16.20 11.70 9.66
C GLY A 71 -16.31 10.57 8.63
N GLN A 72 -15.31 9.70 8.53
CA GLN A 72 -15.27 8.60 7.58
C GLN A 72 -15.27 7.24 8.28
N LYS A 73 -15.83 6.24 7.61
CA LYS A 73 -15.98 4.89 8.14
C LYS A 73 -14.63 4.17 8.24
N VAL A 74 -14.44 3.51 9.38
CA VAL A 74 -13.28 2.65 9.67
C VAL A 74 -13.78 1.29 10.14
N VAL A 75 -13.20 0.22 9.61
CA VAL A 75 -13.55 -1.16 9.97
C VAL A 75 -12.35 -1.81 10.65
N THR A 76 -12.56 -2.38 11.84
CA THR A 76 -11.52 -3.15 12.53
C THR A 76 -11.91 -4.60 12.66
N LEU A 77 -10.98 -5.50 12.34
CA LEU A 77 -11.13 -6.94 12.48
C LEU A 77 -10.09 -7.49 13.46
N HIS A 78 -10.57 -8.21 14.47
CA HIS A 78 -9.71 -8.88 15.45
C HIS A 78 -9.80 -10.41 15.28
N PRO A 79 -8.69 -11.15 15.42
CA PRO A 79 -8.73 -12.61 15.45
C PRO A 79 -9.51 -13.10 16.68
N LYS A 80 -10.41 -14.07 16.51
CA LYS A 80 -11.16 -14.68 17.62
C LYS A 80 -10.31 -15.60 18.51
N SER A 81 -9.07 -15.86 18.13
CA SER A 81 -8.13 -16.69 18.89
C SER A 81 -7.61 -16.01 20.18
N GLY A 82 -7.89 -14.73 20.37
CA GLY A 82 -7.46 -13.93 21.49
C GLY A 82 -6.93 -12.56 21.06
N PRO A 83 -6.55 -11.70 22.04
CA PRO A 83 -6.01 -10.38 21.73
C PRO A 83 -4.70 -10.50 20.96
N ALA A 84 -4.60 -9.75 19.87
CA ALA A 84 -3.39 -9.66 19.06
C ALA A 84 -2.36 -8.75 19.76
N GLU A 85 -1.10 -9.15 19.73
CA GLU A 85 0.00 -8.31 20.24
C GLU A 85 0.25 -7.10 19.33
N TRP A 86 0.11 -7.29 18.01
CA TRP A 86 0.33 -6.26 17.02
C TRP A 86 -0.98 -5.83 16.35
N HIS A 87 -1.09 -4.54 16.03
CA HIS A 87 -2.21 -3.96 15.33
C HIS A 87 -1.75 -3.36 14.00
N MET A 88 -2.39 -3.70 12.90
CA MET A 88 -2.06 -3.19 11.59
C MET A 88 -3.08 -2.15 11.15
N LEU A 89 -2.65 -0.94 10.81
CA LEU A 89 -3.44 0.07 10.13
C LEU A 89 -3.16 -0.06 8.63
N TYR A 90 -4.13 -0.59 7.89
CA TYR A 90 -4.00 -0.93 6.49
C TYR A 90 -4.79 0.02 5.59
N PHE A 91 -4.10 0.66 4.66
CA PHE A 91 -4.69 1.51 3.64
C PHE A 91 -4.75 0.75 2.31
N HIS A 92 -5.93 0.71 1.69
CA HIS A 92 -6.11 0.01 0.42
C HIS A 92 -5.59 0.81 -0.77
N GLY A 93 -5.22 0.11 -1.86
CA GLY A 93 -4.90 0.71 -3.15
C GLY A 93 -6.12 1.22 -3.92
N GLY A 94 -5.88 1.77 -5.10
CA GLY A 94 -6.94 2.30 -5.96
C GLY A 94 -6.58 3.62 -6.64
N GLY A 95 -5.30 4.01 -6.63
CA GLY A 95 -4.80 5.23 -7.28
C GLY A 95 -5.38 6.52 -6.71
N PHE A 96 -5.85 6.51 -5.46
CA PHE A 96 -6.58 7.59 -4.77
C PHE A 96 -7.95 7.94 -5.38
N VAL A 97 -8.29 7.35 -6.54
CA VAL A 97 -9.50 7.67 -7.31
C VAL A 97 -10.54 6.56 -7.30
N ARG A 98 -10.24 5.43 -6.70
CA ARG A 98 -11.16 4.28 -6.59
C ARG A 98 -11.25 3.82 -5.14
N PRO A 99 -12.47 3.53 -4.67
CA PRO A 99 -12.69 2.98 -3.34
C PRO A 99 -12.16 1.54 -3.23
N MET A 100 -12.25 0.96 -2.06
CA MET A 100 -11.77 -0.39 -1.77
C MET A 100 -12.39 -1.44 -2.68
N PHE A 101 -11.57 -2.31 -3.28
CA PHE A 101 -12.03 -3.44 -4.09
C PHE A 101 -12.34 -4.67 -3.24
N LYS A 102 -13.17 -5.56 -3.76
CA LYS A 102 -13.49 -6.83 -3.10
C LYS A 102 -12.27 -7.73 -2.90
N GLU A 103 -11.22 -7.59 -3.72
CA GLU A 103 -9.97 -8.34 -3.65
C GLU A 103 -9.09 -7.96 -2.45
N HIS A 104 -9.28 -6.78 -1.85
CA HIS A 104 -8.56 -6.39 -0.63
C HIS A 104 -9.02 -7.18 0.60
N TRP A 105 -10.31 -7.53 0.70
CA TRP A 105 -10.82 -8.28 1.85
C TRP A 105 -10.14 -9.64 2.05
N PRO A 106 -9.93 -10.48 1.01
CA PRO A 106 -9.12 -11.69 1.13
C PRO A 106 -7.68 -11.44 1.59
N LEU A 107 -7.05 -10.34 1.17
CA LEU A 107 -5.71 -9.97 1.62
C LEU A 107 -5.71 -9.58 3.11
N VAL A 108 -6.67 -8.77 3.55
CA VAL A 108 -6.86 -8.43 4.98
C VAL A 108 -7.04 -9.70 5.81
N ALA A 109 -7.92 -10.62 5.37
CA ALA A 109 -8.12 -11.89 6.05
C ALA A 109 -6.84 -12.73 6.13
N ALA A 110 -6.06 -12.76 5.05
CA ALA A 110 -4.81 -13.53 5.01
C ALA A 110 -3.72 -12.94 5.92
N MET A 111 -3.66 -11.61 6.07
CA MET A 111 -2.78 -10.97 7.05
C MET A 111 -3.16 -11.34 8.48
N ILE A 112 -4.45 -11.30 8.83
CA ILE A 112 -4.93 -11.72 10.16
C ILE A 112 -4.61 -13.19 10.41
N ASP A 113 -4.96 -14.06 9.46
CA ASP A 113 -4.80 -15.51 9.62
C ASP A 113 -3.34 -15.97 9.70
N THR A 114 -2.44 -15.28 8.99
CA THR A 114 -1.02 -15.67 8.93
C THR A 114 -0.20 -15.04 10.04
N CYS A 115 -0.50 -13.78 10.37
CA CYS A 115 0.34 -13.00 11.29
C CYS A 115 -0.26 -12.88 12.69
N GLY A 116 -1.52 -13.27 12.90
CA GLY A 116 -2.17 -13.14 14.22
C GLY A 116 -2.41 -11.68 14.65
N VAL A 117 -2.41 -10.74 13.71
CA VAL A 117 -2.60 -9.31 13.97
C VAL A 117 -4.06 -8.90 13.94
N SER A 118 -4.42 -7.84 14.65
CA SER A 118 -5.65 -7.10 14.36
C SER A 118 -5.43 -6.18 13.16
N VAL A 119 -6.44 -5.97 12.33
CA VAL A 119 -6.33 -5.07 11.16
C VAL A 119 -7.44 -4.04 11.18
N THR A 120 -7.06 -2.77 11.12
CA THR A 120 -7.96 -1.62 10.94
C THR A 120 -7.83 -1.12 9.51
N VAL A 121 -8.96 -0.93 8.86
CA VAL A 121 -9.11 -0.52 7.45
C VAL A 121 -9.94 0.76 7.39
N PRO A 122 -9.33 1.93 7.22
CA PRO A 122 -10.05 3.15 6.86
C PRO A 122 -10.62 3.04 5.45
N LEU A 123 -11.92 3.31 5.30
CA LEU A 123 -12.59 3.37 3.99
C LEU A 123 -12.61 4.83 3.54
N TYR A 124 -11.49 5.28 3.00
CA TYR A 124 -11.27 6.69 2.70
C TYR A 124 -12.01 7.17 1.45
N GLU A 125 -12.54 8.38 1.53
CA GLU A 125 -13.10 9.07 0.37
C GLU A 125 -12.02 9.37 -0.66
N VAL A 126 -12.35 9.22 -1.94
CA VAL A 126 -11.40 9.31 -3.06
C VAL A 126 -11.48 10.67 -3.76
N VAL A 127 -10.42 11.04 -4.47
CA VAL A 127 -10.41 12.24 -5.31
C VAL A 127 -11.09 11.96 -6.66
N PRO A 128 -11.68 12.95 -7.33
CA PRO A 128 -11.78 14.37 -6.96
C PRO A 128 -12.96 14.73 -6.05
N GLU A 129 -13.79 13.77 -5.64
CA GLU A 129 -14.97 14.01 -4.78
C GLU A 129 -14.53 14.45 -3.37
N SER A 130 -13.32 14.08 -2.98
CA SER A 130 -12.65 14.48 -1.75
C SER A 130 -11.31 15.16 -2.07
N SER A 131 -10.42 15.31 -1.10
CA SER A 131 -9.09 15.88 -1.26
C SER A 131 -8.05 15.05 -0.52
N HIS A 132 -6.77 15.26 -0.87
CA HIS A 132 -5.67 14.68 -0.12
C HIS A 132 -5.74 15.02 1.39
N GLN A 133 -6.14 16.24 1.73
CA GLN A 133 -6.24 16.67 3.13
C GLN A 133 -7.25 15.80 3.91
N VAL A 134 -8.40 15.53 3.32
CA VAL A 134 -9.43 14.67 3.93
C VAL A 134 -8.91 13.24 4.14
N GLN A 135 -8.12 12.73 3.20
CA GLN A 135 -7.48 11.41 3.34
C GLN A 135 -6.36 11.43 4.40
N ASP A 136 -5.58 12.51 4.46
CA ASP A 136 -4.53 12.69 5.47
C ASP A 136 -5.13 12.82 6.87
N ASP A 137 -6.19 13.63 7.04
CA ASP A 137 -6.91 13.80 8.31
C ASP A 137 -7.50 12.48 8.81
N LEU A 138 -8.05 11.66 7.92
CA LEU A 138 -8.53 10.32 8.27
C LEU A 138 -7.40 9.42 8.75
N ALA A 139 -6.26 9.40 8.04
CA ALA A 139 -5.12 8.56 8.39
C ALA A 139 -4.55 8.95 9.75
N ASP A 140 -4.39 10.25 10.01
CA ASP A 140 -3.90 10.80 11.27
C ASP A 140 -4.86 10.50 12.42
N ALA A 141 -6.18 10.71 12.23
CA ALA A 141 -7.20 10.42 13.24
C ALA A 141 -7.32 8.92 13.53
N ALA A 142 -7.21 8.06 12.52
CA ALA A 142 -7.25 6.62 12.70
C ALA A 142 -6.04 6.12 13.50
N PHE A 143 -4.83 6.60 13.19
CA PHE A 143 -3.63 6.26 13.97
C PHE A 143 -3.72 6.78 15.42
N ALA A 144 -4.10 8.04 15.60
CA ALA A 144 -4.27 8.63 16.93
C ALA A 144 -5.24 7.83 17.80
N LYS A 145 -6.37 7.41 17.22
CA LYS A 145 -7.37 6.59 17.90
C LYS A 145 -6.86 5.22 18.30
N LEU A 146 -6.06 4.58 17.46
CA LEU A 146 -5.40 3.31 17.80
C LEU A 146 -4.37 3.49 18.90
N ALA A 147 -3.60 4.58 18.87
CA ALA A 147 -2.58 4.89 19.87
C ALA A 147 -3.14 5.23 21.27
N GLU A 148 -4.45 5.52 21.40
CA GLU A 148 -5.11 5.66 22.70
C GLU A 148 -5.20 4.33 23.48
N SER A 149 -5.27 3.21 22.76
CA SER A 149 -5.52 1.87 23.33
C SER A 149 -4.43 0.84 23.06
N HIS A 150 -3.47 1.16 22.19
CA HIS A 150 -2.35 0.30 21.83
C HIS A 150 -1.04 1.06 21.98
N ASP A 151 0.03 0.36 22.35
CA ASP A 151 1.38 0.90 22.25
C ASP A 151 1.66 1.25 20.77
N PRO A 152 1.98 2.51 20.44
CA PRO A 152 2.32 2.89 19.06
C PRO A 152 3.44 2.04 18.46
N GLN A 153 4.39 1.58 19.26
CA GLN A 153 5.46 0.67 18.83
C GLN A 153 4.97 -0.74 18.48
N LYS A 154 3.71 -1.07 18.77
CA LYS A 154 3.02 -2.28 18.35
C LYS A 154 2.01 -2.03 17.24
N ILE A 155 2.02 -0.83 16.63
CA ILE A 155 1.23 -0.52 15.43
C ILE A 155 2.13 -0.65 14.20
N ILE A 156 1.63 -1.35 13.19
CA ILE A 156 2.23 -1.49 11.87
C ILE A 156 1.44 -0.61 10.91
N LEU A 157 2.10 0.29 10.21
CA LEU A 157 1.48 0.94 9.05
C LEU A 157 1.70 0.07 7.82
N ASN A 158 0.62 -0.25 7.13
CA ASN A 158 0.64 -1.08 5.94
C ASN A 158 -0.28 -0.50 4.87
N GLY A 159 0.01 -0.79 3.62
CA GLY A 159 -0.87 -0.45 2.51
C GLY A 159 -0.30 -0.93 1.19
N ASP A 160 -1.17 -1.04 0.20
CA ASP A 160 -0.80 -1.40 -1.16
C ASP A 160 -0.98 -0.23 -2.13
N SER A 161 -0.07 -0.08 -3.09
CA SER A 161 -0.19 0.94 -4.14
C SER A 161 -0.34 2.37 -3.58
N ALA A 162 -1.43 3.07 -3.88
CA ALA A 162 -1.79 4.36 -3.28
C ALA A 162 -1.95 4.27 -1.75
N GLY A 163 -2.42 3.14 -1.22
CA GLY A 163 -2.47 2.89 0.23
C GLY A 163 -1.08 2.77 0.85
N GLY A 164 -0.12 2.19 0.12
CA GLY A 164 1.29 2.18 0.52
C GLY A 164 1.89 3.58 0.58
N HIS A 165 1.50 4.47 -0.33
CA HIS A 165 1.79 5.89 -0.25
C HIS A 165 1.21 6.52 1.03
N MET A 166 -0.07 6.29 1.31
CA MET A 166 -0.73 6.85 2.50
C MET A 166 -0.07 6.39 3.80
N ALA A 167 0.27 5.10 3.91
CA ALA A 167 0.97 4.54 5.06
C ALA A 167 2.34 5.22 5.30
N LEU A 168 3.11 5.39 4.23
CA LEU A 168 4.41 6.06 4.32
C LEU A 168 4.27 7.56 4.60
N SER A 169 3.33 8.25 3.94
CA SER A 169 3.08 9.68 4.18
C SER A 169 2.63 9.94 5.62
N LEU A 170 1.81 9.07 6.20
CA LEU A 170 1.45 9.13 7.62
C LEU A 170 2.69 8.96 8.51
N ALA A 171 3.54 7.96 8.26
CA ALA A 171 4.77 7.77 9.03
C ALA A 171 5.68 9.01 9.00
N LEU A 172 5.82 9.64 7.81
CA LEU A 172 6.60 10.87 7.66
C LEU A 172 5.97 12.07 8.39
N ARG A 173 4.63 12.22 8.37
CA ARG A 173 3.96 13.29 9.13
C ARG A 173 4.14 13.11 10.64
N LEU A 174 3.97 11.88 11.15
CA LEU A 174 4.20 11.56 12.56
C LEU A 174 5.66 11.84 12.97
N ALA A 175 6.62 11.48 12.12
CA ALA A 175 8.04 11.73 12.35
C ALA A 175 8.34 13.23 12.45
N ARG A 176 7.88 14.04 11.49
CA ARG A 176 8.04 15.49 11.49
C ARG A 176 7.38 16.17 12.70
N ALA A 177 6.25 15.65 13.14
CA ALA A 177 5.55 16.19 14.31
C ALA A 177 6.23 15.82 15.64
N GLY A 178 7.22 14.91 15.65
CA GLY A 178 7.83 14.40 16.90
C GLY A 178 6.85 13.65 17.80
N GLY A 179 5.76 13.14 17.23
CA GLY A 179 4.71 12.41 17.93
C GLY A 179 5.02 10.92 18.08
N PRO A 180 4.08 10.13 18.60
CA PRO A 180 4.20 8.67 18.70
C PRO A 180 4.46 8.06 17.32
N GLN A 181 5.46 7.17 17.23
CA GLN A 181 5.85 6.52 15.98
C GLN A 181 5.30 5.09 15.91
N PRO A 182 4.90 4.60 14.73
CA PRO A 182 4.60 3.19 14.54
C PRO A 182 5.86 2.35 14.71
N GLY A 183 5.70 1.10 15.14
CA GLY A 183 6.84 0.20 15.33
C GLY A 183 7.41 -0.33 14.02
N LYS A 184 6.60 -0.43 12.96
CA LYS A 184 7.01 -1.02 11.67
C LYS A 184 6.24 -0.41 10.51
N LEU A 185 6.88 -0.43 9.33
CA LEU A 185 6.27 -0.02 8.06
C LEU A 185 6.37 -1.17 7.04
N ALA A 186 5.22 -1.64 6.55
CA ALA A 186 5.13 -2.75 5.60
C ALA A 186 4.42 -2.28 4.32
N LEU A 187 5.14 -2.17 3.22
CA LEU A 187 4.66 -1.53 1.98
C LEU A 187 4.51 -2.56 0.85
N PHE A 188 3.32 -2.68 0.30
CA PHE A 188 2.99 -3.55 -0.81
C PHE A 188 2.92 -2.77 -2.12
N ALA A 189 3.91 -2.93 -3.00
CA ALA A 189 3.96 -2.23 -4.28
C ALA A 189 3.64 -0.72 -4.15
N PRO A 190 4.31 0.04 -3.27
CA PRO A 190 3.92 1.40 -2.92
C PRO A 190 4.11 2.37 -4.08
N TRP A 191 3.16 3.29 -4.27
CA TRP A 191 3.32 4.39 -5.20
C TRP A 191 4.07 5.56 -4.53
N LEU A 192 5.32 5.80 -4.90
CA LEU A 192 6.23 6.69 -4.16
C LEU A 192 6.53 8.02 -4.87
N ASP A 193 6.32 8.09 -6.18
CA ASP A 193 6.45 9.29 -7.01
C ASP A 193 5.17 9.53 -7.82
N LEU A 194 4.41 10.56 -7.46
CA LEU A 194 3.16 10.91 -8.16
C LEU A 194 3.41 11.41 -9.59
N THR A 195 4.62 11.87 -9.89
CA THR A 195 4.97 12.39 -11.22
C THR A 195 5.24 11.30 -12.23
N MET A 196 5.59 10.09 -11.78
CA MET A 196 6.03 8.98 -12.64
C MET A 196 7.09 9.45 -13.64
N ALA A 197 8.04 10.27 -13.16
CA ALA A 197 8.97 10.99 -14.04
C ALA A 197 10.22 10.20 -14.41
N ASP A 198 10.56 9.14 -13.68
CA ASP A 198 11.76 8.37 -13.95
C ASP A 198 11.67 7.66 -15.31
N PRO A 199 12.60 7.94 -16.26
CA PRO A 199 12.58 7.32 -17.58
C PRO A 199 12.75 5.79 -17.55
N ALA A 200 13.34 5.23 -16.49
CA ALA A 200 13.48 3.76 -16.36
C ALA A 200 12.12 3.05 -16.22
N ILE A 201 11.07 3.77 -15.80
CA ILE A 201 9.70 3.23 -15.69
C ILE A 201 9.16 2.86 -17.08
N GLU A 202 9.53 3.58 -18.15
CA GLU A 202 9.09 3.32 -19.50
C GLU A 202 9.49 1.93 -20.00
N ALA A 203 10.62 1.41 -19.53
CA ALA A 203 11.06 0.05 -19.86
C ALA A 203 10.22 -1.04 -19.17
N VAL A 204 9.56 -0.72 -18.07
CA VAL A 204 8.69 -1.65 -17.32
C VAL A 204 7.25 -1.65 -17.85
N GLU A 205 6.76 -0.52 -18.36
CA GLU A 205 5.36 -0.34 -18.78
C GLU A 205 4.84 -1.41 -19.76
N PRO A 206 5.60 -1.91 -20.77
CA PRO A 206 5.14 -2.98 -21.65
C PRO A 206 4.85 -4.31 -20.92
N HIS A 207 5.41 -4.51 -19.74
CA HIS A 207 5.26 -5.72 -18.94
C HIS A 207 4.17 -5.60 -17.87
N ASP A 208 3.79 -4.37 -17.53
CA ASP A 208 2.72 -4.11 -16.56
C ASP A 208 1.34 -4.26 -17.21
N ILE A 209 0.57 -5.22 -16.69
CA ILE A 209 -0.77 -5.56 -17.20
C ILE A 209 -1.89 -4.74 -16.54
N MET A 210 -1.58 -3.92 -15.55
CA MET A 210 -2.58 -3.20 -14.74
C MET A 210 -2.42 -1.69 -14.83
N LEU A 211 -1.19 -1.20 -14.79
CA LEU A 211 -0.87 0.21 -14.65
C LEU A 211 -0.39 0.82 -15.97
N LYS A 212 -0.64 2.12 -16.14
CA LYS A 212 -0.17 2.93 -17.25
C LYS A 212 0.35 4.27 -16.74
N ILE A 213 1.53 4.68 -17.21
CA ILE A 213 2.20 5.91 -16.77
C ILE A 213 1.28 7.13 -16.96
N GLY A 214 0.64 7.25 -18.13
CA GLY A 214 -0.25 8.37 -18.42
C GLY A 214 -1.42 8.50 -17.45
N THR A 215 -2.06 7.38 -17.13
CA THR A 215 -3.17 7.33 -16.17
C THR A 215 -2.71 7.64 -14.74
N LEU A 216 -1.57 7.09 -14.32
CA LEU A 216 -1.02 7.35 -13.00
C LEU A 216 -0.66 8.83 -12.82
N ARG A 217 -0.06 9.47 -13.83
CA ARG A 217 0.19 10.93 -13.80
C ARG A 217 -1.08 11.74 -13.58
N GLU A 218 -2.20 11.38 -14.20
CA GLU A 218 -3.48 12.05 -13.98
C GLU A 218 -4.02 11.81 -12.56
N CYS A 219 -3.97 10.57 -12.06
CA CYS A 219 -4.34 10.26 -10.68
C CYS A 219 -3.49 11.04 -9.67
N GLY A 220 -2.16 11.06 -9.88
CA GLY A 220 -1.22 11.80 -9.02
C GLY A 220 -1.50 13.30 -9.02
N ARG A 221 -1.80 13.88 -10.19
CA ARG A 221 -2.18 15.29 -10.31
C ARG A 221 -3.49 15.58 -9.57
N MET A 222 -4.49 14.71 -9.70
CA MET A 222 -5.76 14.87 -8.97
C MET A 222 -5.55 14.80 -7.45
N PHE A 223 -4.75 13.85 -6.99
CA PHE A 223 -4.44 13.72 -5.57
C PHE A 223 -3.63 14.89 -5.04
N ALA A 224 -2.60 15.34 -5.76
CA ALA A 224 -1.80 16.48 -5.35
C ALA A 224 -2.62 17.78 -5.25
N GLY A 225 -3.65 17.94 -6.10
CA GLY A 225 -4.48 19.15 -6.13
C GLY A 225 -3.65 20.38 -6.49
N ALA A 226 -3.59 21.35 -5.57
CA ALA A 226 -2.80 22.56 -5.71
C ALA A 226 -1.33 22.43 -5.28
N ARG A 227 -0.95 21.30 -4.65
CA ARG A 227 0.43 21.04 -4.22
C ARG A 227 1.29 20.64 -5.41
N ASP A 228 2.61 20.84 -5.28
CA ASP A 228 3.57 20.30 -6.26
C ASP A 228 3.68 18.77 -6.11
N PRO A 229 3.29 17.97 -7.12
CA PRO A 229 3.39 16.51 -7.06
C PRO A 229 4.84 16.02 -6.97
N ALA A 230 5.85 16.84 -7.33
CA ALA A 230 7.26 16.51 -7.18
C ALA A 230 7.82 16.84 -5.80
N SER A 231 7.05 17.47 -4.92
CA SER A 231 7.50 17.77 -3.55
C SER A 231 7.58 16.49 -2.70
N GLY A 232 8.46 16.47 -1.70
CA GLY A 232 8.56 15.38 -0.73
C GLY A 232 7.34 15.23 0.20
N GLU A 233 6.40 16.19 0.15
CA GLU A 233 5.09 16.08 0.81
C GLU A 233 4.10 15.27 -0.02
N CYS A 234 4.14 15.43 -1.35
CA CYS A 234 3.27 14.72 -2.28
C CYS A 234 3.86 13.40 -2.76
N SER A 235 5.17 13.33 -2.91
CA SER A 235 5.88 12.14 -3.39
C SER A 235 6.93 11.74 -2.35
N PRO A 236 6.61 10.79 -1.47
CA PRO A 236 7.50 10.36 -0.38
C PRO A 236 8.90 9.90 -0.84
N LEU A 237 9.03 9.50 -2.09
CA LEU A 237 10.34 9.22 -2.69
C LEU A 237 11.31 10.40 -2.55
N PHE A 238 10.81 11.64 -2.54
CA PHE A 238 11.62 12.87 -2.48
C PHE A 238 11.68 13.50 -1.08
N ALA A 239 11.19 12.81 -0.05
CA ALA A 239 11.33 13.26 1.34
C ALA A 239 12.82 13.50 1.69
N SER A 240 13.11 14.43 2.60
CA SER A 240 14.46 14.74 3.01
C SER A 240 15.17 13.54 3.68
N SER A 241 16.48 13.49 3.63
CA SER A 241 17.25 12.45 4.34
C SER A 241 17.03 12.50 5.86
N GLU A 242 16.80 13.70 6.40
CA GLU A 242 16.45 13.89 7.80
C GLU A 242 15.12 13.22 8.15
N ASP A 243 14.06 13.51 7.38
CA ASP A 243 12.76 12.87 7.57
C ASP A 243 12.81 11.35 7.42
N LEU A 244 13.52 10.86 6.39
CA LEU A 244 13.66 9.43 6.14
C LEU A 244 14.38 8.70 7.28
N SER A 245 15.37 9.35 7.93
CA SER A 245 16.13 8.75 9.04
C SER A 245 15.29 8.48 10.29
N LEU A 246 14.11 9.09 10.39
CA LEU A 246 13.18 8.93 11.52
C LEU A 246 12.17 7.80 11.30
N LEU A 247 12.15 7.18 10.11
CA LEU A 247 11.20 6.12 9.81
C LEU A 247 11.52 4.82 10.57
N PRO A 248 10.51 4.03 10.94
CA PRO A 248 10.69 2.74 11.60
C PRO A 248 11.28 1.70 10.62
N PRO A 249 11.72 0.54 11.12
CA PRO A 249 12.07 -0.59 10.27
C PRO A 249 11.04 -0.81 9.18
N THR A 250 11.53 -0.92 7.92
CA THR A 250 10.67 -0.90 6.74
C THR A 250 10.89 -2.12 5.86
N ARG A 251 9.82 -2.75 5.40
CA ARG A 251 9.85 -3.83 4.41
C ARG A 251 8.98 -3.46 3.22
N ILE A 252 9.49 -3.70 2.01
CA ILE A 252 8.82 -3.40 0.76
C ILE A 252 8.72 -4.68 -0.07
N TRP A 253 7.55 -4.98 -0.61
CA TRP A 253 7.32 -6.12 -1.52
C TRP A 253 6.79 -5.60 -2.85
N THR A 254 7.42 -5.98 -3.96
CA THR A 254 7.00 -5.54 -5.29
C THR A 254 7.29 -6.60 -6.35
N GLY A 255 6.56 -6.53 -7.47
CA GLY A 255 6.77 -7.36 -8.64
C GLY A 255 7.73 -6.72 -9.64
N GLN A 256 8.50 -7.53 -10.38
CA GLN A 256 9.38 -7.02 -11.43
C GLN A 256 8.61 -6.53 -12.68
N HIS A 257 7.34 -6.91 -12.83
CA HIS A 257 6.43 -6.40 -13.86
C HIS A 257 5.42 -5.39 -13.28
N ASP A 258 5.88 -4.57 -12.34
CA ASP A 258 5.14 -3.49 -11.69
C ASP A 258 5.88 -2.17 -11.93
N LEU A 259 5.19 -1.15 -12.42
CA LEU A 259 5.78 0.17 -12.69
C LEU A 259 6.49 0.76 -11.46
N PHE A 260 6.02 0.46 -10.25
CA PHE A 260 6.58 1.00 -9.01
C PHE A 260 7.86 0.33 -8.53
N ILE A 261 8.37 -0.70 -9.26
CA ILE A 261 9.64 -1.36 -8.92
C ILE A 261 10.83 -0.41 -8.95
N VAL A 262 10.84 0.53 -9.90
CA VAL A 262 11.95 1.48 -10.08
C VAL A 262 12.08 2.36 -8.85
N ASP A 263 10.97 2.96 -8.41
CA ASP A 263 10.94 3.84 -7.26
C ASP A 263 11.14 3.07 -5.95
N SER A 264 10.60 1.85 -5.85
CA SER A 264 10.80 0.98 -4.69
C SER A 264 12.29 0.65 -4.47
N ARG A 265 13.06 0.41 -5.54
CA ARG A 265 14.51 0.19 -5.47
C ARG A 265 15.25 1.42 -4.97
N LYS A 266 14.94 2.60 -5.52
CA LYS A 266 15.52 3.87 -5.09
C LYS A 266 15.21 4.17 -3.64
N PHE A 267 13.96 3.98 -3.25
CA PHE A 267 13.51 4.27 -1.89
C PHE A 267 14.18 3.36 -0.86
N ALA A 268 14.25 2.05 -1.12
CA ALA A 268 14.93 1.10 -0.25
C ALA A 268 16.44 1.45 -0.10
N ALA A 269 17.10 1.87 -1.17
CA ALA A 269 18.48 2.34 -1.12
C ALA A 269 18.60 3.59 -0.25
N ARG A 270 17.75 4.61 -0.45
CA ARG A 270 17.74 5.85 0.33
C ARG A 270 17.54 5.61 1.83
N LEU A 271 16.62 4.70 2.20
CA LEU A 271 16.39 4.35 3.59
C LEU A 271 17.66 3.78 4.25
N ASN A 272 18.35 2.88 3.54
CA ASN A 272 19.59 2.29 4.06
C ASN A 272 20.74 3.31 4.14
N GLU A 273 20.83 4.26 3.19
CA GLU A 273 21.82 5.36 3.22
C GLU A 273 21.67 6.24 4.47
N VAL A 274 20.45 6.39 4.98
CA VAL A 274 20.18 7.16 6.22
C VAL A 274 20.12 6.27 7.48
N GLY A 275 20.45 4.98 7.37
CA GLY A 275 20.59 4.06 8.50
C GLY A 275 19.30 3.38 8.96
N VAL A 276 18.20 3.51 8.21
CA VAL A 276 16.95 2.77 8.50
C VAL A 276 17.10 1.30 8.07
N ASP A 277 16.70 0.36 8.92
CA ASP A 277 16.63 -1.06 8.55
C ASP A 277 15.54 -1.28 7.51
N ALA A 278 15.93 -1.28 6.23
CA ALA A 278 15.02 -1.46 5.12
C ALA A 278 15.42 -2.66 4.25
N LYS A 279 14.41 -3.47 3.85
CA LYS A 279 14.59 -4.57 2.88
C LYS A 279 13.54 -4.47 1.78
N LEU A 280 13.98 -4.71 0.56
CA LEU A 280 13.11 -4.83 -0.62
C LEU A 280 13.06 -6.30 -1.07
N TYR A 281 11.85 -6.83 -1.21
CA TYR A 281 11.59 -8.17 -1.74
C TYR A 281 10.99 -8.07 -3.14
N GLU A 282 11.75 -8.53 -4.14
CA GLU A 282 11.33 -8.53 -5.54
C GLU A 282 10.87 -9.91 -5.99
N TYR A 283 9.76 -9.97 -6.69
CA TYR A 283 9.22 -11.20 -7.25
C TYR A 283 9.28 -11.19 -8.77
N ALA A 284 9.99 -12.18 -9.34
CA ALA A 284 10.19 -12.26 -10.78
C ALA A 284 8.87 -12.29 -11.56
N GLU A 285 8.76 -11.43 -12.56
CA GLU A 285 7.60 -11.29 -13.44
C GLU A 285 6.24 -11.10 -12.73
N ALA A 286 6.22 -10.87 -11.41
CA ALA A 286 4.99 -10.63 -10.68
C ALA A 286 4.39 -9.25 -11.06
N PRO A 287 3.06 -9.15 -11.22
CA PRO A 287 2.38 -7.90 -11.54
C PRO A 287 2.20 -7.04 -10.29
N HIS A 288 1.66 -5.83 -10.49
CA HIS A 288 1.27 -4.93 -9.43
C HIS A 288 0.34 -5.60 -8.40
N VAL A 289 0.63 -5.39 -7.11
CA VAL A 289 -0.12 -5.92 -5.95
C VAL A 289 -0.40 -7.44 -6.05
N PHE A 290 0.56 -8.22 -6.55
CA PHE A 290 0.43 -9.68 -6.74
C PHE A 290 0.04 -10.42 -5.46
N MET A 291 0.36 -9.88 -4.27
CA MET A 291 0.03 -10.47 -2.97
C MET A 291 -1.48 -10.51 -2.70
N ALA A 292 -2.29 -9.70 -3.37
CA ALA A 292 -3.75 -9.79 -3.29
C ALA A 292 -4.31 -11.07 -3.92
N VAL A 293 -3.51 -11.77 -4.74
CA VAL A 293 -3.87 -13.08 -5.27
C VAL A 293 -3.44 -14.16 -4.25
N VAL A 294 -4.10 -14.13 -3.09
CA VAL A 294 -3.76 -14.89 -1.87
C VAL A 294 -3.43 -16.39 -2.08
N PRO A 295 -4.09 -17.16 -2.99
CA PRO A 295 -3.76 -18.58 -3.20
C PRO A 295 -2.38 -18.83 -3.82
N THR A 296 -1.73 -17.81 -4.42
CA THR A 296 -0.44 -17.98 -5.09
C THR A 296 0.70 -18.26 -4.11
N ARG A 297 1.74 -18.94 -4.60
CA ARG A 297 2.97 -19.17 -3.83
C ARG A 297 3.62 -17.84 -3.43
N GLU A 298 3.63 -16.88 -4.34
CA GLU A 298 4.22 -15.56 -4.15
C GLU A 298 3.52 -14.77 -3.04
N ALA A 299 2.18 -14.77 -3.02
CA ALA A 299 1.41 -14.14 -1.95
C ALA A 299 1.65 -14.82 -0.59
N LYS A 300 1.70 -16.15 -0.56
CA LYS A 300 2.01 -16.90 0.67
C LYS A 300 3.43 -16.63 1.18
N ASP A 301 4.41 -16.50 0.29
CA ASP A 301 5.78 -16.14 0.65
C ASP A 301 5.85 -14.70 1.20
N THR A 302 5.13 -13.76 0.58
CA THR A 302 4.99 -12.38 1.10
C THR A 302 4.41 -12.37 2.51
N LEU A 303 3.31 -13.08 2.75
CA LEU A 303 2.67 -13.15 4.06
C LEU A 303 3.55 -13.82 5.12
N LYS A 304 4.30 -14.85 4.73
CA LYS A 304 5.29 -15.48 5.61
C LYS A 304 6.39 -14.51 6.01
N LEU A 305 6.97 -13.77 5.05
CA LEU A 305 7.98 -12.76 5.31
C LEU A 305 7.45 -11.59 6.14
N LEU A 306 6.18 -11.20 5.94
CA LEU A 306 5.51 -10.22 6.79
C LEU A 306 5.42 -10.71 8.23
N ASN A 307 5.02 -11.98 8.44
CA ASN A 307 4.96 -12.57 9.76
C ASN A 307 6.33 -12.65 10.43
N GLU A 308 7.38 -13.04 9.68
CA GLU A 308 8.77 -13.02 10.17
C GLU A 308 9.20 -11.61 10.57
N PHE A 309 8.89 -10.60 9.76
CA PHE A 309 9.18 -9.20 10.06
C PHE A 309 8.46 -8.70 11.32
N ILE A 310 7.22 -9.12 11.55
CA ILE A 310 6.46 -8.75 12.74
C ILE A 310 7.11 -9.36 14.00
N ALA A 311 7.67 -10.56 13.88
CA ALA A 311 8.31 -11.27 14.98
C ALA A 311 9.75 -10.77 15.30
N GLU A 312 10.42 -10.04 14.37
CA GLU A 312 11.70 -9.35 14.62
C GLU A 312 11.53 -8.24 15.68
#